data_103904ce0ee40d9351a19858b95a5f57
#
_entry.id   103904ce0ee40d9351a19858b95a5f57
#
_cell.length_a   1.000
_cell.length_b   1.000
_cell.length_c   1.000
_cell.angle_alpha   90.00
_cell.angle_beta   90.00
_cell.angle_gamma   90.00
#
_symmetry.space_group_name_H-M   'P 1'
#
loop_
_entity.id
_entity.type
_entity.pdbx_description
1 polymer ?
#
loop_
_entity_poly.entity_id
_entity_poly.type
_entity_poly.pdbx_seq_one_letter_code
_entity_poly.pdbx_strand_id
1 'polypeptide(L)'
;MKRFAFTVATAILMSLALPILGQDQPRELDQVHANLDWVDPVSPEIGTIQNLDDWKRRRDSIRKNLEIVMGSLPDRSNLGPVAFEVLEETPLPDGLIRRKIQYITEKGDAHRKEDRVQAYLFVHSQNANIRRPAVLCLHQTIGIGKGEPAGLGGSKNLHYALELAQRGYVTLAPDYPSFGDHEYDFRANSQWASGSMKAIWDNMRGIDLLQDLPQVDPKRIGCIGHSLGGHNTIFTSFFDERILVAVTSCGFTRFHKYYSGNLQGWTSDRYMPRIATNYANNPSLVPFDFPELIAGLAPRAFFTSSPIRDDNFEVSGVRDTI
;
A
#
# COMPACT_ATOMS: atom_id res chain seq x y z
N MET A 1 -21.12 -7.39 87.43
CA MET A 1 -20.93 -7.75 86.06
C MET A 1 -21.85 -6.88 85.24
N LYS A 2 -21.34 -5.85 84.55
CA LYS A 2 -22.10 -4.93 83.72
C LYS A 2 -21.70 -5.23 82.22
N ARG A 3 -22.67 -5.60 81.44
CA ARG A 3 -22.52 -5.83 79.97
C ARG A 3 -22.66 -4.45 79.29
N PHE A 4 -21.68 -4.04 78.59
CA PHE A 4 -21.73 -2.90 77.65
C PHE A 4 -22.17 -3.42 76.28
N ALA A 5 -23.27 -2.89 75.77
CA ALA A 5 -23.72 -3.14 74.39
C ALA A 5 -23.14 -1.99 73.52
N PHE A 6 -22.38 -2.36 72.47
CA PHE A 6 -21.92 -1.44 71.42
C PHE A 6 -22.94 -1.48 70.27
N THR A 7 -23.57 -0.35 70.03
CA THR A 7 -24.43 -0.15 68.88
C THR A 7 -23.57 0.38 67.70
N VAL A 8 -23.41 -0.41 66.64
CA VAL A 8 -22.76 0.03 65.43
C VAL A 8 -23.81 0.67 64.55
N ALA A 9 -23.71 1.97 64.33
CA ALA A 9 -24.51 2.71 63.35
C ALA A 9 -23.87 2.58 61.97
N THR A 10 -24.54 1.83 61.10
CA THR A 10 -24.13 1.69 59.70
C THR A 10 -24.69 2.92 58.90
N ALA A 11 -23.82 3.83 58.55
CA ALA A 11 -24.16 4.93 57.65
C ALA A 11 -24.19 4.39 56.22
N ILE A 12 -25.36 4.32 55.60
CA ILE A 12 -25.53 4.02 54.17
C ILE A 12 -25.29 5.34 53.43
N LEU A 13 -24.12 5.48 52.80
CA LEU A 13 -23.87 6.50 51.79
C LEU A 13 -24.62 6.10 50.51
N MET A 14 -25.77 6.67 50.25
CA MET A 14 -26.37 6.67 48.91
C MET A 14 -25.56 7.60 48.03
N SER A 15 -24.67 7.06 47.21
CA SER A 15 -24.09 7.81 46.09
C SER A 15 -25.17 8.04 45.05
N LEU A 16 -25.67 9.25 44.95
CA LEU A 16 -26.45 9.72 43.80
C LEU A 16 -25.52 9.73 42.59
N ALA A 17 -25.54 8.65 41.83
CA ALA A 17 -25.02 8.63 40.45
C ALA A 17 -25.90 9.56 39.63
N LEU A 18 -25.42 10.78 39.35
CA LEU A 18 -25.99 11.62 38.31
C LEU A 18 -25.85 10.83 36.99
N PRO A 19 -26.91 10.76 36.17
CA PRO A 19 -26.75 10.21 34.82
C PRO A 19 -25.78 11.10 34.08
N ILE A 20 -24.64 10.56 33.69
CA ILE A 20 -23.72 11.15 32.72
C ILE A 20 -24.51 11.19 31.41
N LEU A 21 -25.03 12.38 31.08
CA LEU A 21 -25.63 12.65 29.79
C LEU A 21 -24.62 12.34 28.70
N GLY A 22 -24.96 11.34 27.85
CA GLY A 22 -24.52 11.26 26.47
C GLY A 22 -23.02 11.30 26.25
N GLN A 23 -22.26 10.33 26.80
CA GLN A 23 -21.07 9.90 26.07
C GLN A 23 -21.57 9.06 24.90
N ASP A 24 -21.67 9.68 23.73
CA ASP A 24 -21.73 8.93 22.49
C ASP A 24 -20.59 7.92 22.54
N GLN A 25 -20.95 6.64 22.56
CA GLN A 25 -19.97 5.57 22.43
C GLN A 25 -19.16 5.89 21.17
N PRO A 26 -17.82 5.95 21.21
CA PRO A 26 -17.04 6.20 20.02
C PRO A 26 -17.50 5.17 18.98
N ARG A 27 -18.01 5.63 17.82
CA ARG A 27 -18.33 4.73 16.72
C ARG A 27 -17.09 3.87 16.48
N GLU A 28 -17.27 2.57 16.42
CA GLU A 28 -16.17 1.68 16.11
C GLU A 28 -15.54 2.15 14.79
N LEU A 29 -14.23 2.33 14.77
CA LEU A 29 -13.50 2.79 13.56
C LEU A 29 -13.82 1.92 12.35
N ASP A 30 -14.15 0.64 12.56
CA ASP A 30 -14.60 -0.26 11.52
C ASP A 30 -15.83 0.26 10.75
N GLN A 31 -16.81 0.85 11.43
CA GLN A 31 -17.98 1.45 10.78
C GLN A 31 -17.62 2.74 10.03
N VAL A 32 -16.71 3.54 10.59
CA VAL A 32 -16.19 4.76 9.95
C VAL A 32 -15.48 4.41 8.65
N HIS A 33 -14.63 3.39 8.66
CA HIS A 33 -13.91 2.92 7.46
C HIS A 33 -14.87 2.36 6.40
N ALA A 34 -15.91 1.62 6.83
CA ALA A 34 -16.88 1.02 5.92
C ALA A 34 -17.75 2.07 5.21
N ASN A 35 -18.18 3.10 5.94
CA ASN A 35 -19.11 4.12 5.45
C ASN A 35 -18.40 5.33 4.84
N LEU A 36 -17.05 5.34 4.83
CA LEU A 36 -16.23 6.49 4.44
C LEU A 36 -16.51 7.75 5.27
N ASP A 37 -17.19 7.62 6.40
CA ASP A 37 -17.42 8.72 7.31
C ASP A 37 -16.09 9.32 7.76
N TRP A 38 -16.10 10.60 8.01
CA TRP A 38 -14.89 11.32 8.38
C TRP A 38 -14.81 11.51 9.89
N VAL A 39 -13.68 11.08 10.47
CA VAL A 39 -13.29 11.46 11.82
C VAL A 39 -12.15 12.48 11.69
N ASP A 40 -12.41 13.71 12.11
CA ASP A 40 -11.36 14.71 12.20
C ASP A 40 -10.43 14.35 13.37
N PRO A 41 -9.13 14.13 13.15
CA PRO A 41 -8.20 13.82 14.24
C PRO A 41 -7.97 14.98 15.21
N VAL A 42 -8.33 16.21 14.83
CA VAL A 42 -8.20 17.42 15.65
C VAL A 42 -9.52 17.77 16.35
N SER A 43 -10.64 17.47 15.71
CA SER A 43 -11.99 17.63 16.25
C SER A 43 -12.72 16.30 16.03
N PRO A 44 -13.05 15.54 17.09
CA PRO A 44 -13.61 14.19 16.96
C PRO A 44 -15.05 14.18 16.39
N GLU A 45 -15.45 15.22 15.71
CA GLU A 45 -16.73 15.25 14.98
C GLU A 45 -16.67 14.35 13.75
N ILE A 46 -17.65 13.47 13.60
CA ILE A 46 -17.81 12.64 12.42
C ILE A 46 -18.51 13.48 11.37
N GLY A 47 -17.78 13.84 10.32
CA GLY A 47 -18.33 14.52 9.13
C GLY A 47 -18.88 13.52 8.13
N THR A 48 -19.95 13.90 7.44
CA THR A 48 -20.46 13.19 6.26
C THR A 48 -19.96 13.89 5.00
N ILE A 49 -19.62 13.10 3.98
CA ILE A 49 -19.18 13.62 2.68
C ILE A 49 -20.40 14.05 1.89
N GLN A 50 -20.55 15.35 1.63
CA GLN A 50 -21.68 15.92 0.88
C GLN A 50 -21.27 16.51 -0.47
N ASN A 51 -19.98 16.83 -0.65
CA ASN A 51 -19.46 17.49 -1.85
C ASN A 51 -17.98 17.13 -2.09
N LEU A 52 -17.42 17.61 -3.21
CA LEU A 52 -16.03 17.33 -3.58
C LEU A 52 -14.99 17.90 -2.60
N ASP A 53 -15.28 19.00 -1.94
CA ASP A 53 -14.34 19.60 -0.99
C ASP A 53 -14.32 18.81 0.33
N ASP A 54 -15.43 18.24 0.75
CA ASP A 54 -15.48 17.27 1.84
C ASP A 54 -14.67 16.01 1.47
N TRP A 55 -14.83 15.53 0.24
CA TRP A 55 -14.07 14.39 -0.24
C TRP A 55 -12.56 14.65 -0.27
N LYS A 56 -12.12 15.83 -0.74
CA LYS A 56 -10.68 16.20 -0.72
C LYS A 56 -10.15 16.20 0.72
N ARG A 57 -10.86 16.83 1.67
CA ARG A 57 -10.49 16.83 3.08
C ARG A 57 -10.41 15.42 3.65
N ARG A 58 -11.40 14.58 3.31
CA ARG A 58 -11.41 13.17 3.73
C ARG A 58 -10.20 12.41 3.18
N ARG A 59 -9.90 12.56 1.90
CA ARG A 59 -8.74 11.94 1.25
C ARG A 59 -7.42 12.38 1.88
N ASP A 60 -7.28 13.66 2.24
CA ASP A 60 -6.11 14.17 2.96
C ASP A 60 -6.01 13.59 4.38
N SER A 61 -7.13 13.40 5.07
CA SER A 61 -7.18 12.71 6.36
C SER A 61 -6.75 11.24 6.23
N ILE A 62 -7.26 10.51 5.23
CA ILE A 62 -6.84 9.13 4.95
C ILE A 62 -5.34 9.07 4.69
N ARG A 63 -4.80 9.99 3.89
CA ARG A 63 -3.37 10.08 3.63
C ARG A 63 -2.55 10.26 4.91
N LYS A 64 -2.96 11.17 5.79
CA LYS A 64 -2.31 11.38 7.09
C LYS A 64 -2.35 10.12 7.95
N ASN A 65 -3.48 9.43 7.99
CA ASN A 65 -3.62 8.18 8.72
C ASN A 65 -2.69 7.08 8.18
N LEU A 66 -2.55 6.97 6.87
CA LEU A 66 -1.57 6.08 6.24
C LEU A 66 -0.13 6.45 6.65
N GLU A 67 0.21 7.74 6.61
CA GLU A 67 1.54 8.22 6.98
C GLU A 67 1.84 8.04 8.48
N ILE A 68 0.85 8.11 9.36
CA ILE A 68 1.01 7.77 10.79
C ILE A 68 1.44 6.30 10.95
N VAL A 69 0.83 5.41 10.20
CA VAL A 69 1.13 3.95 10.28
C VAL A 69 2.38 3.59 9.51
N MET A 70 2.49 4.05 8.27
CA MET A 70 3.56 3.63 7.34
C MET A 70 4.82 4.50 7.40
N GLY A 71 4.71 5.72 7.93
CA GLY A 71 5.72 6.78 7.83
C GLY A 71 5.43 7.72 6.66
N SER A 72 6.01 8.92 6.71
CA SER A 72 5.81 9.94 5.67
C SER A 72 6.69 9.68 4.45
N LEU A 73 6.19 10.04 3.27
CA LEU A 73 7.02 10.11 2.07
C LEU A 73 8.00 11.28 2.16
N PRO A 74 9.24 11.11 1.67
CA PRO A 74 10.16 12.22 1.49
C PRO A 74 9.62 13.27 0.51
N ASP A 75 10.13 14.50 0.63
CA ASP A 75 9.84 15.55 -0.33
C ASP A 75 10.33 15.17 -1.74
N ARG A 76 9.47 15.38 -2.72
CA ARG A 76 9.72 15.08 -4.14
C ARG A 76 10.02 16.31 -5.01
N SER A 77 9.96 17.51 -4.45
CA SER A 77 10.03 18.78 -5.21
C SER A 77 11.35 18.97 -5.98
N ASN A 78 12.43 18.35 -5.51
CA ASN A 78 13.77 18.48 -6.07
C ASN A 78 14.35 17.19 -6.66
N LEU A 79 13.49 16.21 -6.98
CA LEU A 79 13.92 14.97 -7.62
C LEU A 79 14.20 15.23 -9.12
N GLY A 80 15.43 15.04 -9.51
CA GLY A 80 15.80 15.00 -10.94
C GLY A 80 15.36 13.69 -11.62
N PRO A 81 15.64 13.56 -12.94
CA PRO A 81 15.42 12.31 -13.68
C PRO A 81 16.02 11.11 -12.96
N VAL A 82 15.39 9.95 -13.14
CA VAL A 82 15.88 8.70 -12.54
C VAL A 82 17.05 8.19 -13.37
N ALA A 83 18.25 8.15 -12.77
CA ALA A 83 19.37 7.46 -13.37
C ALA A 83 19.17 5.94 -13.28
N PHE A 84 19.37 5.24 -14.39
CA PHE A 84 19.34 3.78 -14.43
C PHE A 84 20.45 3.23 -15.32
N GLU A 85 20.79 1.99 -15.08
CA GLU A 85 21.80 1.25 -15.85
C GLU A 85 21.19 -0.05 -16.38
N VAL A 86 21.50 -0.41 -17.61
CA VAL A 86 21.13 -1.69 -18.19
C VAL A 86 22.24 -2.71 -17.86
N LEU A 87 21.88 -3.70 -17.06
CA LEU A 87 22.79 -4.77 -16.64
C LEU A 87 22.84 -5.90 -17.66
N GLU A 88 21.69 -6.21 -18.27
CA GLU A 88 21.52 -7.29 -19.24
C GLU A 88 20.41 -6.93 -20.24
N GLU A 89 20.59 -7.32 -21.48
CA GLU A 89 19.58 -7.19 -22.54
C GLU A 89 19.37 -8.52 -23.23
N THR A 90 18.12 -8.99 -23.28
CA THR A 90 17.73 -10.24 -23.91
C THR A 90 16.69 -9.95 -24.99
N PRO A 91 17.00 -10.15 -26.26
CA PRO A 91 16.00 -10.13 -27.34
C PRO A 91 14.99 -11.27 -27.18
N LEU A 92 13.72 -10.96 -27.39
CA LEU A 92 12.60 -11.88 -27.35
C LEU A 92 11.88 -11.88 -28.70
N PRO A 93 10.99 -12.84 -28.98
CA PRO A 93 10.18 -12.84 -30.21
C PRO A 93 9.44 -11.52 -30.44
N ASP A 94 9.04 -11.27 -31.69
CA ASP A 94 8.23 -10.14 -32.11
C ASP A 94 8.83 -8.74 -31.84
N GLY A 95 10.16 -8.67 -31.72
CA GLY A 95 10.88 -7.43 -31.47
C GLY A 95 10.74 -6.92 -30.05
N LEU A 96 10.29 -7.74 -29.14
CA LEU A 96 10.29 -7.45 -27.72
C LEU A 96 11.72 -7.59 -27.17
N ILE A 97 12.09 -6.71 -26.23
CA ILE A 97 13.39 -6.73 -25.54
C ILE A 97 13.10 -6.72 -24.05
N ARG A 98 13.68 -7.70 -23.32
CA ARG A 98 13.73 -7.69 -21.87
C ARG A 98 15.07 -7.14 -21.41
N ARG A 99 15.07 -6.08 -20.61
CA ARG A 99 16.27 -5.51 -19.99
C ARG A 99 16.25 -5.79 -18.49
N LYS A 100 17.29 -6.36 -17.95
CA LYS A 100 17.54 -6.29 -16.51
C LYS A 100 18.22 -4.95 -16.26
N ILE A 101 17.58 -4.09 -15.45
CA ILE A 101 18.07 -2.76 -15.12
C ILE A 101 18.25 -2.60 -13.61
N GLN A 102 19.05 -1.63 -13.21
CA GLN A 102 19.02 -1.08 -11.86
C GLN A 102 18.80 0.43 -11.92
N TYR A 103 17.94 0.97 -11.08
CA TYR A 103 17.64 2.41 -11.03
C TYR A 103 17.77 2.96 -9.63
N ILE A 104 18.20 4.24 -9.54
CA ILE A 104 18.46 4.90 -8.26
C ILE A 104 17.13 5.38 -7.68
N THR A 105 16.78 4.91 -6.49
CA THR A 105 15.62 5.36 -5.74
C THR A 105 15.98 6.37 -4.66
N GLU A 106 17.13 6.22 -4.04
CA GLU A 106 17.66 7.17 -3.05
C GLU A 106 19.11 7.48 -3.39
N LYS A 107 19.44 8.77 -3.44
CA LYS A 107 20.84 9.20 -3.56
C LYS A 107 21.54 8.98 -2.22
N GLY A 108 22.76 8.46 -2.28
CA GLY A 108 23.62 8.37 -1.12
C GLY A 108 24.05 9.75 -0.61
N ASP A 109 24.47 9.80 0.65
CA ASP A 109 25.09 10.97 1.27
C ASP A 109 26.32 10.53 2.10
N ALA A 110 26.87 11.42 2.91
CA ALA A 110 28.05 11.11 3.73
C ALA A 110 27.84 9.95 4.74
N HIS A 111 26.59 9.64 5.04
CA HIS A 111 26.21 8.65 6.08
C HIS A 111 25.44 7.46 5.54
N ARG A 112 24.90 7.55 4.32
CA ARG A 112 24.03 6.54 3.70
C ARG A 112 24.53 6.17 2.31
N LYS A 113 24.51 4.88 2.02
CA LYS A 113 24.75 4.41 0.65
C LYS A 113 23.56 4.78 -0.24
N GLU A 114 23.85 4.95 -1.51
CA GLU A 114 22.83 5.03 -2.54
C GLU A 114 22.03 3.73 -2.58
N ASP A 115 20.70 3.85 -2.68
CA ASP A 115 19.82 2.69 -2.86
C ASP A 115 19.42 2.55 -4.31
N ARG A 116 19.50 1.31 -4.80
CA ARG A 116 19.23 0.94 -6.20
C ARG A 116 18.30 -0.25 -6.23
N VAL A 117 17.19 -0.10 -6.95
CA VAL A 117 16.25 -1.18 -7.19
C VAL A 117 16.55 -1.85 -8.51
N GLN A 118 16.63 -3.18 -8.52
CA GLN A 118 16.71 -3.94 -9.75
C GLN A 118 15.31 -4.24 -10.29
N ALA A 119 15.16 -4.17 -11.60
CA ALA A 119 13.90 -4.40 -12.28
C ALA A 119 14.09 -5.10 -13.63
N TYR A 120 13.03 -5.76 -14.12
CA TYR A 120 12.91 -6.10 -15.53
C TYR A 120 12.07 -5.06 -16.24
N LEU A 121 12.66 -4.44 -17.27
CA LEU A 121 12.02 -3.49 -18.17
C LEU A 121 11.81 -4.16 -19.53
N PHE A 122 10.57 -4.19 -20.01
CA PHE A 122 10.26 -4.67 -21.36
C PHE A 122 9.97 -3.48 -22.26
N VAL A 123 10.68 -3.45 -23.39
CA VAL A 123 10.55 -2.41 -24.43
C VAL A 123 10.47 -3.04 -25.81
N HIS A 124 10.04 -2.28 -26.81
CA HIS A 124 9.90 -2.76 -28.19
C HIS A 124 11.00 -2.15 -29.06
N SER A 125 11.72 -2.98 -29.84
CA SER A 125 12.73 -2.54 -30.79
C SER A 125 12.08 -1.96 -32.05
N GLN A 126 10.90 -2.48 -32.44
CA GLN A 126 10.16 -2.01 -33.60
C GLN A 126 9.30 -0.80 -33.25
N ASN A 127 9.24 0.17 -34.18
CA ASN A 127 8.43 1.37 -33.99
C ASN A 127 8.79 2.15 -32.70
N ALA A 128 10.08 2.33 -32.44
CA ALA A 128 10.58 3.02 -31.26
C ALA A 128 10.04 4.47 -31.10
N ASN A 129 9.51 5.07 -32.15
CA ASN A 129 8.89 6.39 -32.15
C ASN A 129 7.41 6.38 -31.71
N ILE A 130 6.79 5.20 -31.58
CA ILE A 130 5.40 5.09 -31.12
C ILE A 130 5.40 5.06 -29.59
N ARG A 131 4.77 6.06 -28.99
CA ARG A 131 4.54 6.06 -27.54
C ARG A 131 3.46 5.06 -27.15
N ARG A 132 3.77 4.21 -26.20
CA ARG A 132 2.94 3.11 -25.72
C ARG A 132 2.47 3.38 -24.29
N PRO A 133 1.31 2.85 -23.87
CA PRO A 133 0.98 2.83 -22.46
C PRO A 133 2.01 1.99 -21.71
N ALA A 134 2.24 2.34 -20.43
CA ALA A 134 3.15 1.59 -19.58
C ALA A 134 2.44 1.02 -18.36
N VAL A 135 2.96 -0.09 -17.82
CA VAL A 135 2.43 -0.74 -16.63
C VAL A 135 3.55 -1.10 -15.66
N LEU A 136 3.40 -0.63 -14.43
CA LEU A 136 4.21 -1.09 -13.29
C LEU A 136 3.65 -2.43 -12.82
N CYS A 137 4.50 -3.47 -12.72
CA CYS A 137 4.12 -4.86 -12.48
C CYS A 137 4.74 -5.38 -11.19
N LEU A 138 3.97 -5.44 -10.11
CA LEU A 138 4.45 -5.70 -8.76
C LEU A 138 4.29 -7.17 -8.37
N HIS A 139 5.40 -7.84 -8.03
CA HIS A 139 5.43 -9.27 -7.71
C HIS A 139 4.83 -9.60 -6.33
N GLN A 140 4.46 -10.87 -6.15
CA GLN A 140 4.02 -11.41 -4.86
C GLN A 140 5.21 -11.69 -3.91
N THR A 141 4.91 -12.20 -2.71
CA THR A 141 5.90 -12.71 -1.75
C THR A 141 6.56 -13.98 -2.31
N ILE A 142 7.65 -13.80 -3.05
CA ILE A 142 8.40 -14.90 -3.68
C ILE A 142 9.87 -14.56 -3.79
N GLY A 143 10.75 -15.56 -3.56
CA GLY A 143 12.22 -15.35 -3.53
C GLY A 143 12.82 -14.82 -4.84
N ILE A 144 12.26 -15.18 -5.99
CA ILE A 144 12.72 -14.67 -7.31
C ILE A 144 12.24 -13.25 -7.63
N GLY A 145 11.41 -12.65 -6.76
CA GLY A 145 10.95 -11.27 -6.88
C GLY A 145 10.39 -10.95 -8.27
N LYS A 146 10.95 -9.89 -8.87
CA LYS A 146 10.65 -9.44 -10.24
C LYS A 146 10.72 -10.50 -11.33
N GLY A 147 11.43 -11.60 -11.08
CA GLY A 147 11.57 -12.69 -12.04
C GLY A 147 10.25 -13.38 -12.37
N GLU A 148 9.31 -13.47 -11.42
CA GLU A 148 8.00 -14.09 -11.67
C GLU A 148 7.15 -13.28 -12.66
N PRO A 149 6.84 -12.00 -12.46
CA PRO A 149 6.09 -11.25 -13.47
C PRO A 149 6.83 -11.13 -14.81
N ALA A 150 8.17 -11.23 -14.80
CA ALA A 150 8.98 -11.24 -16.02
C ALA A 150 9.02 -12.58 -16.77
N GLY A 151 8.33 -13.62 -16.29
CA GLY A 151 8.27 -14.92 -16.95
C GLY A 151 9.49 -15.80 -16.78
N LEU A 152 10.30 -15.57 -15.72
CA LEU A 152 11.55 -16.30 -15.48
C LEU A 152 11.42 -17.42 -14.42
N GLY A 153 10.21 -17.70 -13.98
CA GLY A 153 9.90 -18.74 -13.01
C GLY A 153 8.61 -18.44 -12.25
N GLY A 154 8.34 -19.19 -11.19
CA GLY A 154 7.11 -19.08 -10.44
C GLY A 154 5.89 -19.61 -11.20
N SER A 155 4.73 -19.03 -10.93
CA SER A 155 3.45 -19.44 -11.52
C SER A 155 3.23 -18.77 -12.87
N LYS A 156 2.98 -19.57 -13.94
CA LYS A 156 2.80 -19.06 -15.31
C LYS A 156 1.69 -18.01 -15.44
N ASN A 157 0.62 -18.14 -14.68
CA ASN A 157 -0.50 -17.18 -14.65
C ASN A 157 -0.15 -15.85 -13.96
N LEU A 158 1.05 -15.72 -13.41
CA LEU A 158 1.56 -14.49 -12.79
C LEU A 158 2.66 -13.81 -13.64
N HIS A 159 2.89 -14.26 -14.86
CA HIS A 159 3.84 -13.65 -15.81
C HIS A 159 3.29 -12.36 -16.45
N TYR A 160 2.53 -11.56 -15.71
CA TYR A 160 1.77 -10.43 -16.26
C TYR A 160 2.63 -9.30 -16.85
N ALA A 161 3.89 -9.13 -16.44
CA ALA A 161 4.77 -8.15 -17.07
C ALA A 161 5.15 -8.59 -18.49
N LEU A 162 5.50 -9.86 -18.67
CA LEU A 162 5.76 -10.44 -19.98
C LEU A 162 4.51 -10.45 -20.86
N GLU A 163 3.38 -10.90 -20.33
CA GLU A 163 2.11 -10.98 -21.03
C GLU A 163 1.60 -9.62 -21.53
N LEU A 164 1.70 -8.58 -20.72
CA LEU A 164 1.33 -7.22 -21.11
C LEU A 164 2.31 -6.65 -22.12
N ALA A 165 3.62 -6.93 -21.98
CA ALA A 165 4.61 -6.52 -22.96
C ALA A 165 4.35 -7.14 -24.34
N GLN A 166 4.00 -8.44 -24.41
CA GLN A 166 3.60 -9.10 -25.64
C GLN A 166 2.34 -8.50 -26.28
N ARG A 167 1.48 -7.84 -25.46
CA ARG A 167 0.31 -7.10 -25.94
C ARG A 167 0.59 -5.65 -26.32
N GLY A 168 1.86 -5.24 -26.33
CA GLY A 168 2.28 -3.94 -26.81
C GLY A 168 2.46 -2.86 -25.76
N TYR A 169 2.41 -3.19 -24.48
CA TYR A 169 2.74 -2.27 -23.40
C TYR A 169 4.26 -2.20 -23.15
N VAL A 170 4.73 -1.09 -22.62
CA VAL A 170 6.02 -1.06 -21.90
C VAL A 170 5.75 -1.49 -20.48
N THR A 171 6.53 -2.44 -19.93
CA THR A 171 6.30 -2.91 -18.56
C THR A 171 7.57 -2.82 -17.72
N LEU A 172 7.41 -2.45 -16.46
CA LEU A 172 8.48 -2.40 -15.46
C LEU A 172 8.09 -3.28 -14.28
N ALA A 173 8.89 -4.30 -14.01
CA ALA A 173 8.72 -5.18 -12.86
C ALA A 173 9.91 -4.99 -11.89
N PRO A 174 9.79 -4.16 -10.85
CA PRO A 174 10.84 -3.97 -9.84
C PRO A 174 10.79 -5.06 -8.77
N ASP A 175 11.92 -5.26 -8.07
CA ASP A 175 11.95 -5.97 -6.81
C ASP A 175 11.37 -5.10 -5.68
N TYR A 176 10.60 -5.73 -4.83
CA TYR A 176 10.21 -5.15 -3.54
C TYR A 176 11.42 -5.19 -2.58
N PRO A 177 11.60 -4.20 -1.68
CA PRO A 177 12.69 -4.23 -0.70
C PRO A 177 12.81 -5.57 0.02
N SER A 178 14.01 -6.15 0.04
CA SER A 178 14.35 -7.46 0.60
C SER A 178 13.83 -8.68 -0.16
N PHE A 179 13.47 -8.52 -1.45
CA PHE A 179 13.17 -9.63 -2.37
C PHE A 179 14.03 -9.57 -3.62
N GLY A 180 14.13 -10.70 -4.32
CA GLY A 180 14.90 -10.82 -5.55
C GLY A 180 16.35 -10.42 -5.37
N ASP A 181 16.80 -9.44 -6.16
CA ASP A 181 18.15 -8.89 -6.10
C ASP A 181 18.24 -7.58 -5.29
N HIS A 182 17.12 -7.11 -4.70
CA HIS A 182 17.10 -5.91 -3.87
C HIS A 182 17.36 -6.26 -2.40
N GLU A 183 18.62 -6.43 -2.04
CA GLU A 183 19.02 -6.60 -0.65
C GLU A 183 18.78 -5.29 0.13
N TYR A 184 17.87 -5.34 1.09
CA TYR A 184 17.52 -4.17 1.90
C TYR A 184 17.43 -4.52 3.37
N ASP A 185 18.23 -3.85 4.20
CA ASP A 185 18.22 -3.98 5.65
C ASP A 185 17.42 -2.83 6.27
N PHE A 186 16.19 -3.14 6.70
CA PHE A 186 15.28 -2.16 7.32
C PHE A 186 15.81 -1.59 8.64
N ARG A 187 16.67 -2.32 9.35
CA ARG A 187 17.23 -1.87 10.63
C ARG A 187 18.37 -0.89 10.43
N ALA A 188 19.20 -1.16 9.42
CA ALA A 188 20.29 -0.25 9.04
C ALA A 188 19.75 1.04 8.38
N ASN A 189 18.56 0.98 7.77
CA ASN A 189 17.92 2.09 7.06
C ASN A 189 16.70 2.61 7.81
N SER A 190 16.91 3.06 9.05
CA SER A 190 15.86 3.50 9.97
C SER A 190 15.10 4.77 9.55
N GLN A 191 15.47 5.41 8.44
CA GLN A 191 14.71 6.54 7.88
C GLN A 191 13.31 6.12 7.38
N TRP A 192 13.12 4.84 7.06
CA TRP A 192 11.83 4.30 6.67
C TRP A 192 11.14 3.66 7.87
N ALA A 193 10.00 4.20 8.25
CA ALA A 193 9.21 3.65 9.34
C ALA A 193 8.55 2.30 8.98
N SER A 194 8.49 1.96 7.69
CA SER A 194 7.93 0.71 7.19
C SER A 194 8.50 0.34 5.83
N GLY A 195 8.59 -0.97 5.56
CA GLY A 195 8.93 -1.48 4.24
C GLY A 195 7.84 -1.16 3.20
N SER A 196 6.58 -1.06 3.61
CA SER A 196 5.49 -0.64 2.72
C SER A 196 5.71 0.78 2.18
N MET A 197 6.12 1.75 3.02
CA MET A 197 6.37 3.11 2.56
C MET A 197 7.63 3.18 1.69
N LYS A 198 8.67 2.40 2.02
CA LYS A 198 9.86 2.27 1.15
C LYS A 198 9.49 1.74 -0.23
N ALA A 199 8.67 0.70 -0.30
CA ALA A 199 8.22 0.13 -1.56
C ALA A 199 7.36 1.11 -2.38
N ILE A 200 6.48 1.88 -1.73
CA ILE A 200 5.72 2.95 -2.38
C ILE A 200 6.68 3.95 -3.02
N TRP A 201 7.69 4.39 -2.28
CA TRP A 201 8.72 5.30 -2.79
C TRP A 201 9.43 4.72 -4.02
N ASP A 202 9.92 3.48 -3.93
CA ASP A 202 10.64 2.80 -5.02
C ASP A 202 9.77 2.69 -6.28
N ASN A 203 8.50 2.35 -6.09
CA ASN A 203 7.52 2.27 -7.17
C ASN A 203 7.28 3.66 -7.81
N MET A 204 7.16 4.72 -7.01
CA MET A 204 7.01 6.09 -7.51
C MET A 204 8.24 6.52 -8.32
N ARG A 205 9.46 6.13 -7.90
CA ARG A 205 10.68 6.34 -8.71
C ARG A 205 10.66 5.50 -9.99
N GLY A 206 10.11 4.29 -9.95
CA GLY A 206 9.85 3.49 -11.15
C GLY A 206 8.88 4.16 -12.12
N ILE A 207 7.84 4.85 -11.63
CA ILE A 207 6.93 5.67 -12.44
C ILE A 207 7.66 6.88 -13.05
N ASP A 208 8.54 7.54 -12.29
CA ASP A 208 9.38 8.62 -12.81
C ASP A 208 10.23 8.11 -14.00
N LEU A 209 10.89 6.96 -13.84
CA LEU A 209 11.66 6.32 -14.90
C LEU A 209 10.79 6.03 -16.13
N LEU A 210 9.61 5.43 -15.94
CA LEU A 210 8.70 5.13 -17.05
C LEU A 210 8.28 6.38 -17.81
N GLN A 211 8.01 7.49 -17.12
CA GLN A 211 7.63 8.76 -17.76
C GLN A 211 8.76 9.37 -18.61
N ASP A 212 10.01 9.15 -18.22
CA ASP A 212 11.19 9.68 -18.92
C ASP A 212 11.57 8.84 -20.15
N LEU A 213 11.03 7.61 -20.30
CA LEU A 213 11.32 6.77 -21.46
C LEU A 213 10.65 7.29 -22.74
N PRO A 214 11.40 7.49 -23.84
CA PRO A 214 10.86 8.02 -25.10
C PRO A 214 9.69 7.19 -25.68
N GLN A 215 9.68 5.88 -25.41
CA GLN A 215 8.65 4.93 -25.89
C GLN A 215 7.39 4.94 -25.03
N VAL A 216 7.35 5.64 -23.92
CA VAL A 216 6.20 5.65 -23.01
C VAL A 216 5.34 6.89 -23.24
N ASP A 217 4.03 6.69 -23.26
CA ASP A 217 3.08 7.78 -23.12
C ASP A 217 2.91 8.09 -21.62
N PRO A 218 3.46 9.23 -21.13
CA PRO A 218 3.47 9.54 -19.70
C PRO A 218 2.06 9.76 -19.12
N LYS A 219 1.04 9.88 -19.98
CA LYS A 219 -0.37 10.04 -19.59
C LYS A 219 -1.15 8.72 -19.59
N ARG A 220 -0.51 7.58 -19.85
CA ARG A 220 -1.15 6.26 -19.89
C ARG A 220 -0.34 5.24 -19.11
N ILE A 221 -0.31 5.41 -17.79
CA ILE A 221 0.40 4.53 -16.86
C ILE A 221 -0.61 3.79 -15.99
N GLY A 222 -0.47 2.48 -15.90
CA GLY A 222 -1.20 1.59 -15.00
C GLY A 222 -0.28 0.91 -14.01
N CYS A 223 -0.89 0.26 -13.01
CA CYS A 223 -0.18 -0.60 -12.06
C CYS A 223 -0.97 -1.90 -11.87
N ILE A 224 -0.26 -3.03 -11.83
CA ILE A 224 -0.84 -4.36 -11.57
C ILE A 224 0.03 -5.12 -10.58
N GLY A 225 -0.61 -5.91 -9.71
CA GLY A 225 0.13 -6.80 -8.84
C GLY A 225 -0.72 -7.93 -8.26
N HIS A 226 -0.05 -8.97 -7.76
CA HIS A 226 -0.67 -10.10 -7.10
C HIS A 226 -0.22 -10.19 -5.64
N SER A 227 -1.14 -10.50 -4.73
CA SER A 227 -0.86 -10.70 -3.29
C SER A 227 -0.12 -9.48 -2.67
N LEU A 228 1.13 -9.61 -2.24
CA LEU A 228 2.00 -8.48 -1.84
C LEU A 228 1.98 -7.36 -2.90
N GLY A 229 2.15 -7.70 -4.18
CA GLY A 229 2.05 -6.76 -5.28
C GLY A 229 0.65 -6.16 -5.42
N GLY A 230 -0.40 -6.91 -5.04
CA GLY A 230 -1.80 -6.45 -5.07
C GLY A 230 -2.06 -5.29 -4.11
N HIS A 231 -1.76 -5.44 -2.83
CA HIS A 231 -1.93 -4.32 -1.88
C HIS A 231 -0.91 -3.20 -2.15
N ASN A 232 0.30 -3.53 -2.60
CA ASN A 232 1.28 -2.52 -2.97
C ASN A 232 0.83 -1.69 -4.19
N THR A 233 0.07 -2.29 -5.13
CA THR A 233 -0.61 -1.58 -6.21
C THR A 233 -1.61 -0.57 -5.67
N ILE A 234 -2.45 -0.95 -4.70
CA ILE A 234 -3.43 -0.06 -4.07
C ILE A 234 -2.71 1.10 -3.37
N PHE A 235 -1.73 0.79 -2.52
CA PHE A 235 -0.97 1.79 -1.77
C PHE A 235 -0.23 2.74 -2.70
N THR A 236 0.53 2.23 -3.67
CA THR A 236 1.26 3.07 -4.62
C THR A 236 0.31 3.98 -5.41
N SER A 237 -0.82 3.43 -5.89
CA SER A 237 -1.81 4.20 -6.64
C SER A 237 -2.50 5.27 -5.80
N PHE A 238 -2.66 5.06 -4.49
CA PHE A 238 -3.19 6.07 -3.59
C PHE A 238 -2.24 7.27 -3.47
N PHE A 239 -0.94 7.03 -3.37
CA PHE A 239 0.08 8.08 -3.22
C PHE A 239 0.50 8.70 -4.57
N ASP A 240 0.35 7.99 -5.69
CA ASP A 240 0.76 8.45 -7.03
C ASP A 240 -0.41 8.55 -8.00
N GLU A 241 -0.90 9.77 -8.22
CA GLU A 241 -2.05 10.05 -9.08
C GLU A 241 -1.76 9.86 -10.58
N ARG A 242 -0.50 9.67 -10.98
CA ARG A 242 -0.11 9.39 -12.37
C ARG A 242 -0.53 7.98 -12.81
N ILE A 243 -0.80 7.09 -11.86
CA ILE A 243 -1.36 5.75 -12.12
C ILE A 243 -2.85 5.90 -12.37
N LEU A 244 -3.29 5.71 -13.61
CA LEU A 244 -4.68 5.89 -14.02
C LEU A 244 -5.55 4.65 -13.84
N VAL A 245 -4.92 3.47 -13.82
CA VAL A 245 -5.60 2.18 -13.67
C VAL A 245 -4.81 1.35 -12.66
N ALA A 246 -5.47 0.93 -11.60
CA ALA A 246 -4.93 0.01 -10.61
C ALA A 246 -5.63 -1.36 -10.72
N VAL A 247 -4.83 -2.42 -10.89
CA VAL A 247 -5.34 -3.79 -11.01
C VAL A 247 -4.74 -4.65 -9.90
N THR A 248 -5.57 -5.25 -9.07
CA THR A 248 -5.11 -6.19 -8.05
C THR A 248 -5.65 -7.59 -8.30
N SER A 249 -4.75 -8.56 -8.32
CA SER A 249 -5.11 -9.97 -8.29
C SER A 249 -4.89 -10.46 -6.87
N CYS A 250 -5.98 -10.61 -6.07
CA CYS A 250 -5.87 -10.86 -4.65
C CYS A 250 -5.13 -9.68 -3.94
N GLY A 251 -4.84 -9.75 -2.68
CA GLY A 251 -3.93 -8.81 -2.02
C GLY A 251 -4.57 -7.88 -1.00
N PHE A 252 -5.91 -7.89 -0.84
CA PHE A 252 -6.59 -7.14 0.21
C PHE A 252 -7.87 -7.81 0.67
N THR A 253 -8.24 -7.51 1.90
CA THR A 253 -9.54 -7.71 2.52
C THR A 253 -9.66 -6.69 3.64
N ARG A 254 -10.85 -6.48 4.22
CA ARG A 254 -10.99 -5.68 5.43
C ARG A 254 -10.08 -6.21 6.54
N PHE A 255 -9.46 -5.36 7.33
CA PHE A 255 -8.58 -5.77 8.43
C PHE A 255 -9.27 -6.70 9.43
N HIS A 256 -10.55 -6.48 9.72
CA HIS A 256 -11.35 -7.36 10.58
C HIS A 256 -11.60 -8.75 9.97
N LYS A 257 -11.46 -8.91 8.66
CA LYS A 257 -11.63 -10.18 7.94
C LYS A 257 -10.30 -10.89 7.67
N TYR A 258 -9.19 -10.19 7.74
CA TYR A 258 -7.87 -10.79 7.57
C TYR A 258 -7.58 -11.74 8.73
N TYR A 259 -7.55 -13.06 8.47
CA TYR A 259 -7.42 -14.10 9.49
C TYR A 259 -8.27 -13.83 10.75
N SER A 260 -9.54 -13.45 10.56
CA SER A 260 -10.47 -13.08 11.64
C SER A 260 -9.97 -11.94 12.53
N GLY A 261 -9.30 -10.95 11.94
CA GLY A 261 -8.77 -9.78 12.62
C GLY A 261 -7.34 -9.93 13.16
N ASN A 262 -6.66 -11.02 12.87
CA ASN A 262 -5.26 -11.21 13.26
C ASN A 262 -4.33 -10.51 12.26
N LEU A 263 -3.87 -9.31 12.61
CA LEU A 263 -3.02 -8.48 11.74
C LEU A 263 -1.53 -8.83 11.79
N GLN A 264 -1.11 -9.90 12.45
CA GLN A 264 0.31 -10.24 12.60
C GLN A 264 1.04 -10.34 11.25
N GLY A 265 0.37 -10.79 10.19
CA GLY A 265 0.95 -10.85 8.84
C GLY A 265 1.35 -9.50 8.23
N TRP A 266 0.81 -8.40 8.78
CA TRP A 266 1.09 -7.03 8.32
C TRP A 266 2.21 -6.32 9.09
N THR A 267 2.82 -6.94 10.12
CA THR A 267 3.56 -6.23 11.18
C THR A 267 5.08 -6.41 11.15
N SER A 268 5.61 -7.15 10.18
CA SER A 268 7.08 -7.24 10.03
C SER A 268 7.67 -5.92 9.51
N ASP A 269 8.98 -5.71 9.69
CA ASP A 269 9.71 -4.55 9.16
C ASP A 269 9.50 -4.36 7.65
N ARG A 270 9.26 -5.46 6.94
CA ARG A 270 8.95 -5.49 5.50
C ARG A 270 7.61 -4.83 5.16
N TYR A 271 6.67 -4.79 6.11
CA TYR A 271 5.33 -4.22 5.92
C TYR A 271 5.12 -3.00 6.79
N MET A 272 4.26 -3.08 7.82
CA MET A 272 3.81 -1.97 8.67
C MET A 272 3.98 -2.28 10.15
N PRO A 273 5.21 -2.26 10.70
CA PRO A 273 5.48 -2.67 12.08
C PRO A 273 4.69 -1.87 13.13
N ARG A 274 4.30 -0.63 12.83
CA ARG A 274 3.50 0.20 13.73
C ARG A 274 2.10 -0.36 14.01
N ILE A 275 1.58 -1.26 13.18
CA ILE A 275 0.33 -1.97 13.47
C ILE A 275 0.47 -2.78 14.77
N ALA A 276 1.62 -3.43 15.00
CA ALA A 276 1.88 -4.11 16.26
C ALA A 276 2.22 -3.13 17.41
N THR A 277 3.17 -2.21 17.17
CA THR A 277 3.73 -1.39 18.23
C THR A 277 2.79 -0.29 18.74
N ASN A 278 1.97 0.28 17.85
CA ASN A 278 1.11 1.42 18.18
C ASN A 278 -0.37 1.02 18.35
N TYR A 279 -0.79 -0.08 17.70
CA TYR A 279 -2.19 -0.49 17.64
C TYR A 279 -2.42 -1.92 18.16
N ALA A 280 -1.39 -2.56 18.77
CA ALA A 280 -1.48 -3.88 19.40
C ALA A 280 -2.09 -4.98 18.50
N ASN A 281 -1.90 -4.90 17.17
CA ASN A 281 -2.53 -5.77 16.16
C ASN A 281 -4.08 -5.76 16.19
N ASN A 282 -4.69 -4.73 16.78
CA ASN A 282 -6.14 -4.62 16.86
C ASN A 282 -6.67 -3.85 15.66
N PRO A 283 -7.43 -4.48 14.74
CA PRO A 283 -7.98 -3.82 13.57
C PRO A 283 -8.90 -2.64 13.89
N SER A 284 -9.57 -2.65 15.05
CA SER A 284 -10.42 -1.53 15.49
C SER A 284 -9.64 -0.28 15.91
N LEU A 285 -8.31 -0.36 16.02
CA LEU A 285 -7.47 0.78 16.40
C LEU A 285 -6.66 1.33 15.22
N VAL A 286 -6.49 0.57 14.14
CA VAL A 286 -5.75 1.03 12.96
C VAL A 286 -6.54 2.15 12.29
N PRO A 287 -5.94 3.33 12.03
CA PRO A 287 -6.68 4.51 11.61
C PRO A 287 -7.04 4.56 10.12
N PHE A 288 -6.93 3.44 9.40
CA PHE A 288 -7.36 3.28 8.02
C PHE A 288 -7.70 1.82 7.71
N ASP A 289 -8.46 1.60 6.64
CA ASP A 289 -8.72 0.26 6.08
C ASP A 289 -8.87 0.36 4.54
N PHE A 290 -8.95 -0.76 3.86
CA PHE A 290 -8.98 -0.84 2.39
C PHE A 290 -10.17 -0.13 1.71
N PRO A 291 -11.38 -0.02 2.29
CA PRO A 291 -12.45 0.80 1.68
C PRO A 291 -12.02 2.24 1.42
N GLU A 292 -11.34 2.86 2.37
CA GLU A 292 -10.86 4.24 2.25
C GLU A 292 -9.77 4.38 1.18
N LEU A 293 -8.88 3.41 1.10
CA LEU A 293 -7.81 3.39 0.10
C LEU A 293 -8.37 3.29 -1.32
N ILE A 294 -9.30 2.36 -1.53
CA ILE A 294 -9.90 2.13 -2.84
C ILE A 294 -10.77 3.32 -3.25
N ALA A 295 -11.59 3.84 -2.33
CA ALA A 295 -12.34 5.07 -2.57
C ALA A 295 -11.40 6.24 -2.92
N GLY A 296 -10.23 6.34 -2.27
CA GLY A 296 -9.22 7.35 -2.54
C GLY A 296 -8.60 7.28 -3.95
N LEU A 297 -8.81 6.19 -4.69
CA LEU A 297 -8.39 6.10 -6.10
C LEU A 297 -9.35 6.84 -7.04
N ALA A 298 -10.60 7.07 -6.64
CA ALA A 298 -11.59 7.72 -7.50
C ALA A 298 -11.11 9.12 -7.99
N PRO A 299 -11.40 9.51 -9.26
CA PRO A 299 -12.21 8.81 -10.26
C PRO A 299 -11.43 7.85 -11.17
N ARG A 300 -10.23 7.43 -10.78
CA ARG A 300 -9.36 6.52 -11.54
C ARG A 300 -9.92 5.10 -11.52
N ALA A 301 -9.60 4.33 -12.57
CA ALA A 301 -10.13 2.98 -12.71
C ALA A 301 -9.45 2.01 -11.72
N PHE A 302 -10.27 1.18 -11.08
CA PHE A 302 -9.81 0.09 -10.22
C PHE A 302 -10.46 -1.23 -10.65
N PHE A 303 -9.67 -2.29 -10.67
CA PHE A 303 -10.14 -3.64 -10.95
C PHE A 303 -9.53 -4.62 -9.95
N THR A 304 -10.34 -5.54 -9.44
CA THR A 304 -9.86 -6.64 -8.59
C THR A 304 -10.33 -7.99 -9.09
N SER A 305 -9.43 -8.99 -8.99
CA SER A 305 -9.75 -10.40 -9.10
C SER A 305 -9.45 -11.05 -7.76
N SER A 306 -10.50 -11.46 -7.05
CA SER A 306 -10.38 -12.02 -5.70
C SER A 306 -10.97 -13.42 -5.67
N PRO A 307 -10.15 -14.47 -5.41
CA PRO A 307 -10.62 -15.84 -5.35
C PRO A 307 -11.63 -16.05 -4.21
N ILE A 308 -12.67 -16.83 -4.47
CA ILE A 308 -13.72 -17.12 -3.46
C ILE A 308 -13.16 -17.94 -2.28
N ARG A 309 -12.12 -18.75 -2.53
CA ARG A 309 -11.48 -19.61 -1.53
C ARG A 309 -10.05 -19.13 -1.26
N ASP A 310 -9.91 -17.85 -0.93
CA ASP A 310 -8.63 -17.28 -0.52
C ASP A 310 -8.57 -17.32 1.02
N ASP A 311 -7.68 -18.13 1.56
CA ASP A 311 -7.51 -18.28 3.01
C ASP A 311 -6.78 -17.07 3.64
N ASN A 312 -6.13 -16.22 2.81
CA ASN A 312 -5.37 -15.07 3.25
C ASN A 312 -6.21 -13.78 3.18
N PHE A 313 -6.87 -13.56 2.02
CA PHE A 313 -7.68 -12.36 1.78
C PHE A 313 -9.14 -12.75 1.58
N GLU A 314 -9.82 -13.01 2.69
CA GLU A 314 -11.20 -13.49 2.71
C GLU A 314 -12.11 -12.62 1.82
N VAL A 315 -12.80 -13.28 0.87
CA VAL A 315 -13.59 -12.60 -0.15
C VAL A 315 -14.78 -11.80 0.41
N SER A 316 -15.27 -12.14 1.60
CA SER A 316 -16.35 -11.35 2.23
C SER A 316 -15.87 -9.93 2.53
N GLY A 317 -14.66 -9.77 3.07
CA GLY A 317 -14.08 -8.44 3.31
C GLY A 317 -13.73 -7.68 2.04
N VAL A 318 -13.44 -8.38 0.94
CA VAL A 318 -13.32 -7.73 -0.39
C VAL A 318 -14.67 -7.17 -0.84
N ARG A 319 -15.76 -7.95 -0.69
CA ARG A 319 -17.12 -7.50 -1.01
C ARG A 319 -17.58 -6.32 -0.15
N ASP A 320 -17.20 -6.32 1.12
CA ASP A 320 -17.50 -5.22 2.05
C ASP A 320 -16.73 -3.94 1.67
N THR A 321 -15.69 -4.06 0.84
CA THR A 321 -14.81 -2.96 0.42
C THR A 321 -15.24 -2.31 -0.90
N ILE A 322 -15.84 -3.08 -1.81
CA ILE A 322 -16.22 -2.65 -3.18
C ILE A 322 -17.68 -2.22 -3.23
#